data_a8beed4b88c41dafa83807dd09aff9ae
#
_entry.id   a8beed4b88c41dafa83807dd09aff9ae
#
_cell.length_a   1.000
_cell.length_b   1.000
_cell.length_c   1.000
_cell.angle_alpha   90.00
_cell.angle_beta   90.00
_cell.angle_gamma   90.00
#
_symmetry.space_group_name_H-M   'P 1'
#
loop_
_entity.id
_entity.type
_entity.pdbx_description
1 polymer ?
#
loop_
_entity_poly.entity_id
_entity_poly.type
_entity_poly.pdbx_seq_one_letter_code
_entity_poly.pdbx_strand_id
1 'polypeptide(L)'
;MMATAHYPVMPEETVEALALNGGETVVDATFGGGGHTRRILSELGSEGRVIGIDRDPEAAGRAAKLAEEDRRFAFWPGAYDEVLAGLVGEGMVADAILFDLGLSSYQVEDAARGFSYVREGPLDMRMDPGRGESAANYLNAAPEAEISDVLVRYGDVPSGEARRVAREIVRRRPLQTTLELSEAVRTAVGWKERVGNPAKRIFQAVRVRVNDELGSLERALDAAERLLVPGGRLVAITFHSGEDRVVKHFIAERAGRCVCPPELPVCVCGARPVFRKGVVRKPAKEEIEENPRSASARLRSAVRTSEQLEAGLSSPGDFS
;
A
#
# COMPACT_ATOMS: atom_id res chain seq x y z
N MET A 1 -21.36 -22.45 -8.02
CA MET A 1 -20.00 -22.13 -7.57
C MET A 1 -20.13 -21.10 -6.47
N MET A 2 -19.84 -21.48 -5.23
CA MET A 2 -19.81 -20.50 -4.13
C MET A 2 -18.70 -19.50 -4.44
N ALA A 3 -19.04 -18.21 -4.44
CA ALA A 3 -18.03 -17.14 -4.50
C ALA A 3 -17.07 -17.40 -3.33
N THR A 4 -15.79 -17.60 -3.63
CA THR A 4 -14.76 -17.70 -2.61
C THR A 4 -14.81 -16.39 -1.83
N ALA A 5 -15.23 -16.47 -0.57
CA ALA A 5 -15.23 -15.32 0.32
C ALA A 5 -13.78 -14.79 0.35
N HIS A 6 -13.61 -13.56 -0.12
CA HIS A 6 -12.29 -12.92 -0.08
C HIS A 6 -11.95 -12.65 1.38
N TYR A 7 -11.10 -13.49 1.93
CA TYR A 7 -10.60 -13.34 3.28
C TYR A 7 -9.46 -12.31 3.28
N PRO A 8 -9.51 -11.28 4.12
CA PRO A 8 -8.42 -10.30 4.22
C PRO A 8 -7.13 -11.00 4.69
N VAL A 9 -5.98 -10.45 4.34
CA VAL A 9 -4.67 -10.98 4.75
C VAL A 9 -4.36 -10.52 6.16
N MET A 10 -3.94 -11.45 7.05
CA MET A 10 -3.56 -11.16 8.45
C MET A 10 -4.64 -10.39 9.23
N PRO A 11 -5.92 -10.79 9.20
CA PRO A 11 -7.00 -10.01 9.79
C PRO A 11 -6.88 -9.88 11.30
N GLU A 12 -6.49 -10.93 12.00
CA GLU A 12 -6.36 -10.94 13.45
C GLU A 12 -5.15 -10.11 13.90
N GLU A 13 -4.01 -10.28 13.23
CA GLU A 13 -2.80 -9.49 13.49
C GLU A 13 -3.01 -8.01 13.21
N THR A 14 -3.86 -7.68 12.23
CA THR A 14 -4.23 -6.30 11.90
C THR A 14 -5.03 -5.67 13.03
N VAL A 15 -6.07 -6.34 13.51
CA VAL A 15 -6.88 -5.85 14.63
C VAL A 15 -6.05 -5.73 15.92
N GLU A 16 -5.21 -6.74 16.22
CA GLU A 16 -4.28 -6.69 17.35
C GLU A 16 -3.35 -5.46 17.24
N ALA A 17 -2.81 -5.20 16.06
CA ALA A 17 -1.90 -4.07 15.85
C ALA A 17 -2.59 -2.70 15.89
N LEU A 18 -3.86 -2.61 15.49
CA LEU A 18 -4.70 -1.41 15.61
C LEU A 18 -5.05 -1.12 17.08
N ALA A 19 -5.07 -2.14 17.96
CA ALA A 19 -5.32 -2.04 19.41
C ALA A 19 -6.55 -1.16 19.74
N LEU A 20 -7.70 -1.52 19.14
CA LEU A 20 -8.96 -0.80 19.27
C LEU A 20 -9.58 -1.00 20.66
N ASN A 21 -10.27 0.02 21.18
CA ASN A 21 -10.99 0.01 22.45
C ASN A 21 -12.50 0.30 22.29
N GLY A 22 -12.97 0.47 21.05
CA GLY A 22 -14.38 0.55 20.69
C GLY A 22 -14.90 1.92 20.25
N GLY A 23 -14.23 3.01 20.59
CA GLY A 23 -14.69 4.39 20.27
C GLY A 23 -13.90 5.10 19.16
N GLU A 24 -12.95 4.42 18.53
CA GLU A 24 -11.98 5.02 17.63
C GLU A 24 -12.56 5.43 16.27
N THR A 25 -11.96 6.45 15.69
CA THR A 25 -12.04 6.77 14.27
C THR A 25 -10.88 6.09 13.55
N VAL A 26 -11.21 5.08 12.73
CA VAL A 26 -10.23 4.30 11.96
C VAL A 26 -10.33 4.66 10.48
N VAL A 27 -9.20 4.87 9.83
CA VAL A 27 -9.12 5.03 8.37
C VAL A 27 -8.55 3.76 7.76
N ASP A 28 -9.35 3.07 6.93
CA ASP A 28 -8.89 2.00 6.03
C ASP A 28 -8.57 2.65 4.68
N ALA A 29 -7.28 2.93 4.46
CA ALA A 29 -6.80 3.64 3.27
C ALA A 29 -6.87 2.79 1.98
N THR A 30 -7.23 1.51 2.09
CA THR A 30 -7.23 0.52 1.01
C THR A 30 -8.43 -0.39 1.12
N PHE A 31 -9.63 0.18 1.04
CA PHE A 31 -10.90 -0.51 1.30
C PHE A 31 -11.08 -1.81 0.51
N GLY A 32 -10.76 -1.82 -0.79
CA GLY A 32 -10.84 -3.00 -1.66
C GLY A 32 -12.20 -3.69 -1.66
N GLY A 33 -12.23 -4.88 -1.05
CA GLY A 33 -13.45 -5.66 -0.84
C GLY A 33 -14.16 -5.38 0.48
N GLY A 34 -13.61 -4.55 1.35
CA GLY A 34 -14.14 -4.23 2.67
C GLY A 34 -13.90 -5.30 3.74
N GLY A 35 -12.99 -6.25 3.50
CA GLY A 35 -12.71 -7.33 4.43
C GLY A 35 -12.15 -6.84 5.77
N HIS A 36 -11.09 -6.03 5.72
CA HIS A 36 -10.52 -5.39 6.90
C HIS A 36 -11.49 -4.41 7.55
N THR A 37 -12.16 -3.57 6.75
CA THR A 37 -13.19 -2.65 7.25
C THR A 37 -14.27 -3.37 8.06
N ARG A 38 -14.82 -4.50 7.57
CA ARG A 38 -15.83 -5.30 8.30
C ARG A 38 -15.25 -5.88 9.60
N ARG A 39 -14.01 -6.36 9.57
CA ARG A 39 -13.33 -6.89 10.75
C ARG A 39 -13.09 -5.79 11.81
N ILE A 40 -12.69 -4.59 11.38
CA ILE A 40 -12.54 -3.42 12.24
C ILE A 40 -13.88 -3.02 12.86
N LEU A 41 -14.95 -2.92 12.04
CA LEU A 41 -16.29 -2.58 12.53
C LEU A 41 -16.81 -3.56 13.58
N SER A 42 -16.41 -4.85 13.51
CA SER A 42 -16.80 -5.84 14.53
C SER A 42 -16.11 -5.64 15.88
N GLU A 43 -14.99 -4.93 15.95
CA GLU A 43 -14.29 -4.58 17.18
C GLU A 43 -14.74 -3.22 17.76
N LEU A 44 -15.38 -2.37 16.94
CA LEU A 44 -15.81 -1.05 17.37
C LEU A 44 -17.19 -1.09 18.02
N GLY A 45 -17.38 -0.25 19.04
CA GLY A 45 -18.68 0.04 19.66
C GLY A 45 -19.50 1.03 18.84
N SER A 46 -20.64 1.48 19.39
CA SER A 46 -21.58 2.40 18.73
C SER A 46 -20.99 3.76 18.36
N GLU A 47 -19.98 4.22 19.10
CA GLU A 47 -19.34 5.51 18.89
C GLU A 47 -18.19 5.45 17.92
N GLY A 48 -17.67 4.24 17.64
CA GLY A 48 -16.57 4.04 16.70
C GLY A 48 -16.98 4.33 15.26
N ARG A 49 -16.03 4.72 14.43
CA ARG A 49 -16.25 5.06 13.01
C ARG A 49 -15.15 4.49 12.13
N VAL A 50 -15.51 4.12 10.90
CA VAL A 50 -14.53 3.70 9.89
C VAL A 50 -14.71 4.53 8.61
N ILE A 51 -13.62 5.09 8.14
CA ILE A 51 -13.53 5.76 6.84
C ILE A 51 -12.78 4.82 5.91
N GLY A 52 -13.45 4.30 4.87
CA GLY A 52 -12.82 3.50 3.83
C GLY A 52 -12.44 4.37 2.64
N ILE A 53 -11.25 4.18 2.12
CA ILE A 53 -10.74 4.90 0.93
C ILE A 53 -10.37 3.87 -0.13
N ASP A 54 -10.75 4.13 -1.37
CA ASP A 54 -10.26 3.36 -2.52
C ASP A 54 -10.32 4.20 -3.80
N ARG A 55 -9.29 4.08 -4.63
CA ARG A 55 -9.23 4.73 -5.94
C ARG A 55 -9.94 3.95 -7.04
N ASP A 56 -10.20 2.64 -6.82
CA ASP A 56 -10.88 1.78 -7.78
C ASP A 56 -12.38 2.10 -7.80
N PRO A 57 -12.95 2.58 -8.95
CA PRO A 57 -14.37 2.89 -9.02
C PRO A 57 -15.28 1.71 -8.66
N GLU A 58 -14.83 0.47 -8.89
CA GLU A 58 -15.62 -0.72 -8.55
C GLU A 58 -15.77 -0.94 -7.04
N ALA A 59 -14.86 -0.39 -6.24
CA ALA A 59 -14.96 -0.43 -4.78
C ALA A 59 -16.18 0.34 -4.27
N ALA A 60 -16.58 1.42 -4.95
CA ALA A 60 -17.70 2.27 -4.55
C ALA A 60 -19.03 1.49 -4.42
N GLY A 61 -19.31 0.55 -5.33
CA GLY A 61 -20.52 -0.28 -5.27
C GLY A 61 -20.55 -1.24 -4.04
N ARG A 62 -19.36 -1.74 -3.65
CA ARG A 62 -19.21 -2.57 -2.44
C ARG A 62 -19.32 -1.73 -1.17
N ALA A 63 -18.73 -0.53 -1.22
CA ALA A 63 -18.76 0.42 -0.12
C ALA A 63 -20.19 0.93 0.15
N ALA A 64 -20.98 1.23 -0.89
CA ALA A 64 -22.37 1.64 -0.75
C ALA A 64 -23.20 0.59 0.02
N LYS A 65 -23.04 -0.68 -0.33
CA LYS A 65 -23.72 -1.77 0.39
C LYS A 65 -23.31 -1.81 1.87
N LEU A 66 -22.03 -1.67 2.18
CA LEU A 66 -21.56 -1.66 3.56
C LEU A 66 -22.11 -0.45 4.34
N ALA A 67 -22.20 0.73 3.71
CA ALA A 67 -22.75 1.92 4.34
C ALA A 67 -24.25 1.80 4.62
N GLU A 68 -25.00 1.03 3.84
CA GLU A 68 -26.41 0.68 4.12
C GLU A 68 -26.52 -0.29 5.31
N GLU A 69 -25.56 -1.22 5.46
CA GLU A 69 -25.52 -2.22 6.52
C GLU A 69 -25.06 -1.65 7.87
N ASP A 70 -24.08 -0.71 7.85
CA ASP A 70 -23.46 -0.16 9.06
C ASP A 70 -23.24 1.36 8.96
N ARG A 71 -23.99 2.11 9.77
CA ARG A 71 -23.94 3.59 9.80
C ARG A 71 -22.63 4.17 10.34
N ARG A 72 -21.78 3.35 10.93
CA ARG A 72 -20.43 3.75 11.43
C ARG A 72 -19.41 3.82 10.30
N PHE A 73 -19.76 3.31 9.11
CA PHE A 73 -18.91 3.31 7.93
C PHE A 73 -19.25 4.46 6.98
N ALA A 74 -18.20 5.13 6.49
CA ALA A 74 -18.26 6.11 5.40
C ALA A 74 -17.21 5.78 4.34
N PHE A 75 -17.50 6.07 3.06
CA PHE A 75 -16.58 5.80 1.96
C PHE A 75 -16.18 7.09 1.25
N TRP A 76 -14.88 7.23 1.00
CA TRP A 76 -14.28 8.36 0.31
C TRP A 76 -13.54 7.87 -0.94
N PRO A 77 -14.12 8.05 -2.15
CA PRO A 77 -13.51 7.59 -3.38
C PRO A 77 -12.30 8.45 -3.74
N GLY A 78 -11.19 7.81 -4.13
CA GLY A 78 -9.99 8.50 -4.57
C GLY A 78 -8.69 7.79 -4.18
N ALA A 79 -7.57 8.34 -4.64
CA ALA A 79 -6.27 7.87 -4.22
C ALA A 79 -6.02 8.23 -2.75
N TYR A 80 -5.54 7.28 -1.97
CA TYR A 80 -5.39 7.45 -0.53
C TYR A 80 -4.49 8.64 -0.14
N ASP A 81 -3.47 8.97 -0.92
CA ASP A 81 -2.61 10.13 -0.68
C ASP A 81 -3.37 11.46 -0.87
N GLU A 82 -4.20 11.56 -1.89
CA GLU A 82 -5.04 12.74 -2.15
C GLU A 82 -6.11 12.88 -1.06
N VAL A 83 -6.81 11.79 -0.73
CA VAL A 83 -7.89 11.80 0.26
C VAL A 83 -7.35 12.08 1.66
N LEU A 84 -6.27 11.42 2.10
CA LEU A 84 -5.66 11.67 3.41
C LEU A 84 -5.17 13.12 3.54
N ALA A 85 -4.58 13.69 2.48
CA ALA A 85 -4.18 15.09 2.47
C ALA A 85 -5.39 16.05 2.59
N GLY A 86 -6.53 15.70 1.95
CA GLY A 86 -7.79 16.41 2.08
C GLY A 86 -8.31 16.39 3.52
N LEU A 87 -8.36 15.21 4.15
CA LEU A 87 -8.79 15.04 5.54
C LEU A 87 -7.93 15.86 6.52
N VAL A 88 -6.60 15.89 6.29
CA VAL A 88 -5.70 16.78 7.05
C VAL A 88 -6.06 18.26 6.84
N GLY A 89 -6.37 18.65 5.59
CA GLY A 89 -6.76 20.02 5.26
C GLY A 89 -8.08 20.45 5.92
N GLU A 90 -8.98 19.52 6.16
CA GLU A 90 -10.25 19.72 6.88
C GLU A 90 -10.09 19.68 8.40
N GLY A 91 -8.88 19.45 8.92
CA GLY A 91 -8.60 19.37 10.35
C GLY A 91 -9.13 18.09 11.01
N MET A 92 -9.43 17.06 10.22
CA MET A 92 -9.81 15.75 10.77
C MET A 92 -8.63 15.08 11.48
N VAL A 93 -8.97 14.18 12.40
CA VAL A 93 -8.01 13.34 13.12
C VAL A 93 -8.47 11.88 13.11
N ALA A 94 -7.53 10.97 13.26
CA ALA A 94 -7.79 9.54 13.33
C ALA A 94 -7.02 8.87 14.48
N ASP A 95 -7.64 7.87 15.10
CA ASP A 95 -7.01 7.06 16.16
C ASP A 95 -6.18 5.93 15.55
N ALA A 96 -6.56 5.45 14.37
CA ALA A 96 -5.81 4.43 13.68
C ALA A 96 -5.93 4.56 12.15
N ILE A 97 -4.87 4.17 11.44
CA ILE A 97 -4.83 4.14 9.98
C ILE A 97 -4.26 2.80 9.53
N LEU A 98 -4.99 2.12 8.64
CA LEU A 98 -4.59 0.88 8.00
C LEU A 98 -4.27 1.11 6.53
N PHE A 99 -3.17 0.54 6.07
CA PHE A 99 -2.83 0.35 4.67
C PHE A 99 -2.68 -1.16 4.40
N ASP A 100 -3.59 -1.76 3.62
CA ASP A 100 -3.45 -3.11 3.05
C ASP A 100 -3.04 -2.96 1.58
N LEU A 101 -1.73 -2.91 1.33
CA LEU A 101 -1.17 -2.49 0.04
C LEU A 101 -1.29 -3.59 -1.02
N GLY A 102 -1.06 -3.21 -2.27
CA GLY A 102 -1.07 -4.13 -3.41
C GLY A 102 -2.39 -4.15 -4.16
N LEU A 103 -2.80 -5.33 -4.64
CA LEU A 103 -3.99 -5.53 -5.46
C LEU A 103 -5.11 -6.22 -4.69
N SER A 104 -6.33 -5.75 -4.88
CA SER A 104 -7.50 -6.51 -4.44
C SER A 104 -7.65 -7.78 -5.28
N SER A 105 -8.26 -8.82 -4.69
CA SER A 105 -8.55 -10.05 -5.43
C SER A 105 -9.49 -9.79 -6.61
N TYR A 106 -10.39 -8.84 -6.50
CA TYR A 106 -11.30 -8.43 -7.60
C TYR A 106 -10.52 -7.94 -8.82
N GLN A 107 -9.51 -7.10 -8.61
CA GLN A 107 -8.65 -6.59 -9.68
C GLN A 107 -7.84 -7.70 -10.37
N VAL A 108 -7.36 -8.69 -9.61
CA VAL A 108 -6.58 -9.82 -10.17
C VAL A 108 -7.46 -10.82 -10.90
N GLU A 109 -8.69 -11.02 -10.45
CA GLU A 109 -9.63 -11.97 -11.03
C GLU A 109 -10.31 -11.46 -12.30
N ASP A 110 -10.46 -10.16 -12.44
CA ASP A 110 -10.98 -9.56 -13.66
C ASP A 110 -9.87 -9.42 -14.72
N ALA A 111 -9.94 -10.28 -15.75
CA ALA A 111 -8.99 -10.25 -16.85
C ALA A 111 -9.05 -8.91 -17.63
N ALA A 112 -10.20 -8.24 -17.67
CA ALA A 112 -10.37 -6.96 -18.36
C ALA A 112 -9.57 -5.81 -17.73
N ARG A 113 -9.13 -5.95 -16.47
CA ARG A 113 -8.29 -4.96 -15.78
C ARG A 113 -6.79 -5.06 -16.13
N GLY A 114 -6.35 -6.15 -16.75
CA GLY A 114 -4.98 -6.31 -17.24
C GLY A 114 -3.90 -6.60 -16.20
N PHE A 115 -4.24 -6.98 -14.97
CA PHE A 115 -3.26 -7.28 -13.91
C PHE A 115 -2.69 -8.70 -13.97
N SER A 116 -3.36 -9.61 -14.69
CA SER A 116 -2.99 -11.01 -14.72
C SER A 116 -1.95 -11.31 -15.81
N TYR A 117 -0.81 -11.89 -15.43
CA TYR A 117 0.20 -12.36 -16.37
C TYR A 117 -0.08 -13.77 -16.93
N VAL A 118 -1.19 -14.40 -16.53
CA VAL A 118 -1.61 -15.75 -16.98
C VAL A 118 -2.96 -15.77 -17.71
N ARG A 119 -3.78 -14.73 -17.53
CA ARG A 119 -5.07 -14.57 -18.23
C ARG A 119 -4.93 -13.48 -19.27
N GLU A 120 -5.49 -13.72 -20.45
CA GLU A 120 -5.52 -12.71 -21.50
C GLU A 120 -6.50 -11.60 -21.16
N GLY A 121 -6.05 -10.38 -21.34
CA GLY A 121 -6.84 -9.16 -21.17
C GLY A 121 -6.09 -7.96 -21.79
N PRO A 122 -6.73 -6.79 -21.87
CA PRO A 122 -6.07 -5.56 -22.32
C PRO A 122 -4.88 -5.24 -21.38
N LEU A 123 -3.80 -4.73 -21.93
CA LEU A 123 -2.62 -4.35 -21.16
C LEU A 123 -2.85 -2.98 -20.51
N ASP A 124 -3.78 -2.91 -19.55
CA ASP A 124 -4.18 -1.66 -18.90
C ASP A 124 -3.43 -1.42 -17.57
N MET A 125 -3.61 -2.26 -16.57
CA MET A 125 -3.02 -2.23 -15.23
C MET A 125 -3.32 -0.97 -14.40
N ARG A 126 -4.23 -0.08 -14.80
CA ARG A 126 -4.65 1.05 -13.96
C ARG A 126 -5.61 0.58 -12.87
N MET A 127 -5.38 1.01 -11.64
CA MET A 127 -6.32 0.79 -10.54
C MET A 127 -7.56 1.68 -10.70
N ASP A 128 -7.40 2.90 -11.23
CA ASP A 128 -8.47 3.77 -11.69
C ASP A 128 -8.38 3.93 -13.22
N PRO A 129 -9.25 3.23 -13.99
CA PRO A 129 -9.22 3.30 -15.46
C PRO A 129 -9.53 4.71 -16.04
N GLY A 130 -10.11 5.59 -15.23
CA GLY A 130 -10.42 6.98 -15.62
C GLY A 130 -9.22 7.93 -15.54
N ARG A 131 -8.08 7.49 -14.94
CA ARG A 131 -6.93 8.37 -14.66
C ARG A 131 -5.62 7.77 -15.16
N GLY A 132 -4.70 8.64 -15.56
CA GLY A 132 -3.34 8.23 -15.93
C GLY A 132 -3.25 7.49 -17.27
N GLU A 133 -2.06 7.01 -17.59
CA GLU A 133 -1.77 6.21 -18.77
C GLU A 133 -1.84 4.71 -18.50
N SER A 134 -2.31 3.91 -19.46
CA SER A 134 -2.31 2.45 -19.35
C SER A 134 -0.91 1.86 -19.49
N ALA A 135 -0.74 0.61 -19.04
CA ALA A 135 0.51 -0.12 -19.24
C ALA A 135 0.87 -0.26 -20.72
N ALA A 136 -0.12 -0.44 -21.62
CA ALA A 136 0.10 -0.46 -23.06
C ALA A 136 0.66 0.88 -23.56
N ASN A 137 0.05 2.00 -23.16
CA ASN A 137 0.52 3.32 -23.58
C ASN A 137 1.96 3.57 -23.09
N TYR A 138 2.22 3.30 -21.83
CA TYR A 138 3.56 3.42 -21.25
C TYR A 138 4.58 2.55 -22.00
N LEU A 139 4.35 1.25 -22.10
CA LEU A 139 5.32 0.32 -22.68
C LEU A 139 5.52 0.53 -24.19
N ASN A 140 4.53 1.05 -24.90
CA ASN A 140 4.64 1.33 -26.34
C ASN A 140 5.36 2.65 -26.64
N ALA A 141 5.39 3.60 -25.70
CA ALA A 141 6.00 4.92 -25.87
C ALA A 141 7.37 5.07 -25.20
N ALA A 142 7.56 4.49 -24.00
CA ALA A 142 8.75 4.72 -23.18
C ALA A 142 10.06 4.24 -23.83
N PRO A 143 11.18 4.95 -23.67
CA PRO A 143 12.50 4.50 -24.13
C PRO A 143 12.93 3.17 -23.46
N GLU A 144 13.74 2.35 -24.18
CA GLU A 144 14.29 1.08 -23.64
C GLU A 144 14.97 1.27 -22.28
N ALA A 145 15.75 2.33 -22.13
CA ALA A 145 16.45 2.63 -20.88
C ALA A 145 15.49 2.88 -19.72
N GLU A 146 14.43 3.65 -19.93
CA GLU A 146 13.41 3.93 -18.90
C GLU A 146 12.69 2.64 -18.48
N ILE A 147 12.28 1.81 -19.45
CA ILE A 147 11.66 0.50 -19.12
C ILE A 147 12.62 -0.33 -18.28
N SER A 148 13.90 -0.43 -18.68
CA SER A 148 14.92 -1.18 -17.93
C SER A 148 15.06 -0.67 -16.49
N ASP A 149 15.10 0.64 -16.29
CA ASP A 149 15.22 1.26 -14.98
C ASP A 149 14.00 0.98 -14.08
N VAL A 150 12.80 1.06 -14.64
CA VAL A 150 11.55 0.70 -13.96
C VAL A 150 11.57 -0.76 -13.51
N LEU A 151 12.01 -1.68 -14.37
CA LEU A 151 12.09 -3.11 -14.02
C LEU A 151 13.09 -3.38 -12.88
N VAL A 152 14.23 -2.69 -12.88
CA VAL A 152 15.21 -2.79 -11.78
C VAL A 152 14.64 -2.20 -10.50
N ARG A 153 14.09 -0.97 -10.57
CA ARG A 153 13.70 -0.20 -9.39
C ARG A 153 12.48 -0.78 -8.69
N TYR A 154 11.49 -1.25 -9.44
CA TYR A 154 10.17 -1.65 -8.91
C TYR A 154 9.92 -3.17 -8.95
N GLY A 155 10.68 -3.90 -9.77
CA GLY A 155 10.53 -5.35 -9.90
C GLY A 155 11.65 -6.15 -9.23
N ASP A 156 12.65 -5.50 -8.67
CA ASP A 156 13.89 -6.14 -8.18
C ASP A 156 14.51 -7.07 -9.26
N VAL A 157 14.40 -6.67 -10.54
CA VAL A 157 14.92 -7.44 -11.67
C VAL A 157 16.42 -7.14 -11.84
N PRO A 158 17.29 -8.15 -11.95
CA PRO A 158 18.72 -7.90 -12.20
C PRO A 158 18.95 -7.07 -13.47
N SER A 159 19.85 -6.07 -13.44
CA SER A 159 20.02 -5.09 -14.52
C SER A 159 20.28 -5.72 -15.90
N GLY A 160 21.00 -6.87 -15.96
CA GLY A 160 21.23 -7.59 -17.21
C GLY A 160 19.94 -8.24 -17.77
N GLU A 161 19.08 -8.75 -16.90
CA GLU A 161 17.77 -9.30 -17.26
C GLU A 161 16.83 -8.18 -17.69
N ALA A 162 16.75 -7.10 -16.91
CA ALA A 162 15.92 -5.94 -17.18
C ALA A 162 16.19 -5.34 -18.57
N ARG A 163 17.47 -5.19 -18.96
CA ARG A 163 17.85 -4.73 -20.30
C ARG A 163 17.41 -5.67 -21.40
N ARG A 164 17.51 -6.99 -21.21
CA ARG A 164 17.03 -7.95 -22.22
C ARG A 164 15.51 -7.89 -22.38
N VAL A 165 14.78 -7.80 -21.25
CA VAL A 165 13.31 -7.70 -21.28
C VAL A 165 12.88 -6.37 -21.91
N ALA A 166 13.47 -5.25 -21.54
CA ALA A 166 13.17 -3.94 -22.12
C ALA A 166 13.38 -3.92 -23.64
N ARG A 167 14.52 -4.46 -24.11
CA ARG A 167 14.81 -4.60 -25.56
C ARG A 167 13.77 -5.45 -26.26
N GLU A 168 13.36 -6.56 -25.68
CA GLU A 168 12.37 -7.45 -26.28
C GLU A 168 10.98 -6.80 -26.33
N ILE A 169 10.59 -6.05 -25.29
CA ILE A 169 9.37 -5.24 -25.28
C ILE A 169 9.39 -4.23 -26.44
N VAL A 170 10.46 -3.45 -26.57
CA VAL A 170 10.60 -2.44 -27.65
C VAL A 170 10.57 -3.10 -29.03
N ARG A 171 11.21 -4.25 -29.21
CA ARG A 171 11.21 -5.01 -30.47
C ARG A 171 9.84 -5.50 -30.88
N ARG A 172 8.97 -5.85 -29.93
CA ARG A 172 7.63 -6.44 -30.16
C ARG A 172 6.50 -5.40 -30.24
N ARG A 173 6.80 -4.13 -30.12
CA ARG A 173 5.77 -3.08 -30.19
C ARG A 173 4.99 -3.14 -31.51
N PRO A 174 3.67 -2.87 -31.49
CA PRO A 174 2.88 -2.50 -30.31
C PRO A 174 2.42 -3.71 -29.50
N LEU A 175 2.46 -3.61 -28.15
CA LEU A 175 1.87 -4.57 -27.23
C LEU A 175 0.48 -4.10 -26.80
N GLN A 176 -0.53 -4.94 -26.87
CA GLN A 176 -1.92 -4.63 -26.56
C GLN A 176 -2.50 -5.50 -25.43
N THR A 177 -1.96 -6.72 -25.25
CA THR A 177 -2.50 -7.69 -24.32
C THR A 177 -1.48 -8.12 -23.26
N THR A 178 -1.98 -8.62 -22.15
CA THR A 178 -1.18 -9.18 -21.05
C THR A 178 -0.36 -10.37 -21.50
N LEU A 179 -0.90 -11.21 -22.40
CA LEU A 179 -0.18 -12.38 -22.90
C LEU A 179 0.97 -12.00 -23.83
N GLU A 180 0.82 -10.95 -24.64
CA GLU A 180 1.91 -10.42 -25.47
C GLU A 180 3.09 -9.94 -24.62
N LEU A 181 2.83 -9.22 -23.51
CA LEU A 181 3.87 -8.84 -22.56
C LEU A 181 4.50 -10.06 -21.88
N SER A 182 3.68 -11.02 -21.43
CA SER A 182 4.18 -12.26 -20.81
C SER A 182 5.07 -13.04 -21.76
N GLU A 183 4.73 -13.12 -23.04
CA GLU A 183 5.52 -13.81 -24.04
C GLU A 183 6.83 -13.08 -24.36
N ALA A 184 6.81 -11.74 -24.42
CA ALA A 184 8.01 -10.94 -24.55
C ALA A 184 9.00 -11.23 -23.41
N VAL A 185 8.50 -11.27 -22.17
CA VAL A 185 9.31 -11.59 -20.99
C VAL A 185 9.89 -13.00 -21.08
N ARG A 186 9.08 -14.00 -21.35
CA ARG A 186 9.52 -15.42 -21.47
C ARG A 186 10.62 -15.59 -22.51
N THR A 187 10.45 -14.95 -23.65
CA THR A 187 11.45 -14.97 -24.73
C THR A 187 12.77 -14.33 -24.29
N ALA A 188 12.70 -13.14 -23.65
CA ALA A 188 13.89 -12.40 -23.24
C ALA A 188 14.75 -13.14 -22.20
N VAL A 189 14.12 -13.94 -21.31
CA VAL A 189 14.83 -14.66 -20.23
C VAL A 189 15.11 -16.13 -20.57
N GLY A 190 14.60 -16.65 -21.69
CA GLY A 190 14.74 -18.07 -22.04
C GLY A 190 14.05 -18.97 -20.99
N TRP A 191 12.85 -18.60 -20.55
CA TRP A 191 12.14 -19.26 -19.45
C TRP A 191 11.81 -20.73 -19.75
N LYS A 192 12.02 -21.58 -18.73
CA LYS A 192 11.62 -22.98 -18.70
C LYS A 192 10.60 -23.18 -17.58
N GLU A 193 9.53 -23.89 -17.82
CA GLU A 193 8.37 -24.05 -16.90
C GLU A 193 8.68 -24.54 -15.47
N ARG A 194 9.87 -25.06 -15.23
CA ARG A 194 10.31 -25.56 -13.91
C ARG A 194 10.67 -24.46 -12.90
N VAL A 195 10.79 -23.22 -13.34
CA VAL A 195 11.11 -22.05 -12.52
C VAL A 195 9.89 -21.13 -12.49
N GLY A 196 9.62 -20.50 -11.35
CA GLY A 196 8.49 -19.59 -11.21
C GLY A 196 8.38 -18.57 -12.37
N ASN A 197 7.17 -18.15 -12.71
CA ASN A 197 6.93 -17.30 -13.88
C ASN A 197 7.65 -15.94 -13.76
N PRO A 198 8.61 -15.63 -14.64
CA PRO A 198 9.38 -14.37 -14.58
C PRO A 198 8.52 -13.14 -14.83
N ALA A 199 7.37 -13.29 -15.52
CA ALA A 199 6.44 -12.19 -15.76
C ALA A 199 5.90 -11.56 -14.47
N LYS A 200 5.84 -12.32 -13.36
CA LYS A 200 5.34 -11.79 -12.08
C LYS A 200 6.03 -10.48 -11.67
N ARG A 201 7.37 -10.45 -11.69
CA ARG A 201 8.15 -9.27 -11.30
C ARG A 201 8.04 -8.13 -12.29
N ILE A 202 7.92 -8.46 -13.58
CA ILE A 202 7.79 -7.47 -14.65
C ILE A 202 6.43 -6.78 -14.56
N PHE A 203 5.34 -7.56 -14.40
CA PHE A 203 3.98 -7.02 -14.21
C PHE A 203 3.91 -6.16 -12.95
N GLN A 204 4.51 -6.60 -11.84
CA GLN A 204 4.61 -5.78 -10.62
C GLN A 204 5.30 -4.45 -10.91
N ALA A 205 6.46 -4.45 -11.58
CA ALA A 205 7.20 -3.22 -11.86
C ALA A 205 6.40 -2.24 -12.74
N VAL A 206 5.76 -2.75 -13.79
CA VAL A 206 4.92 -1.94 -14.68
C VAL A 206 3.71 -1.39 -13.92
N ARG A 207 3.02 -2.22 -13.11
CA ARG A 207 1.89 -1.80 -12.28
C ARG A 207 2.27 -0.68 -11.31
N VAL A 208 3.38 -0.85 -10.59
CA VAL A 208 3.89 0.16 -9.64
C VAL A 208 4.17 1.48 -10.35
N ARG A 209 4.74 1.45 -11.57
CA ARG A 209 5.00 2.64 -12.39
C ARG A 209 3.71 3.32 -12.87
N VAL A 210 2.77 2.51 -13.41
CA VAL A 210 1.49 3.00 -13.97
C VAL A 210 0.62 3.68 -12.90
N ASN A 211 0.62 3.13 -11.68
CA ASN A 211 -0.23 3.62 -10.59
C ASN A 211 0.49 4.56 -9.61
N ASP A 212 1.78 4.87 -9.82
CA ASP A 212 2.62 5.64 -8.88
C ASP A 212 2.53 5.10 -7.44
N GLU A 213 2.53 3.76 -7.28
CA GLU A 213 2.20 3.12 -6.00
C GLU A 213 3.15 3.55 -4.87
N LEU A 214 4.46 3.61 -5.13
CA LEU A 214 5.43 3.96 -4.08
C LEU A 214 5.44 5.47 -3.78
N GLY A 215 5.31 6.34 -4.81
CA GLY A 215 5.20 7.78 -4.60
C GLY A 215 3.93 8.16 -3.84
N SER A 216 2.78 7.56 -4.22
CA SER A 216 1.53 7.73 -3.47
C SER A 216 1.65 7.24 -2.03
N LEU A 217 2.34 6.11 -1.79
CA LEU A 217 2.55 5.58 -0.44
C LEU A 217 3.39 6.54 0.42
N GLU A 218 4.46 7.11 -0.12
CA GLU A 218 5.29 8.09 0.61
C GLU A 218 4.46 9.32 1.01
N ARG A 219 3.71 9.91 0.09
CA ARG A 219 2.82 11.06 0.38
C ARG A 219 1.71 10.71 1.37
N ALA A 220 1.14 9.52 1.26
CA ALA A 220 0.09 9.05 2.16
C ALA A 220 0.61 8.82 3.59
N LEU A 221 1.81 8.30 3.76
CA LEU A 221 2.43 8.11 5.07
C LEU A 221 2.72 9.46 5.74
N ASP A 222 3.16 10.48 4.96
CA ASP A 222 3.33 11.84 5.47
C ASP A 222 2.00 12.48 5.90
N ALA A 223 0.92 12.24 5.16
CA ALA A 223 -0.41 12.69 5.53
C ALA A 223 -0.94 11.92 6.77
N ALA A 224 -0.71 10.61 6.84
CA ALA A 224 -1.09 9.76 7.97
C ALA A 224 -0.41 10.19 9.27
N GLU A 225 0.86 10.60 9.22
CA GLU A 225 1.55 11.19 10.39
C GLU A 225 0.79 12.38 10.95
N ARG A 226 0.29 13.25 10.07
CA ARG A 226 -0.41 14.48 10.47
C ARG A 226 -1.83 14.23 10.94
N LEU A 227 -2.48 13.19 10.41
CA LEU A 227 -3.86 12.82 10.71
C LEU A 227 -3.98 12.07 12.05
N LEU A 228 -2.98 11.26 12.42
CA LEU A 228 -3.01 10.47 13.63
C LEU A 228 -2.94 11.33 14.90
N VAL A 229 -3.80 11.04 15.86
CA VAL A 229 -3.69 11.61 17.21
C VAL A 229 -2.48 11.07 17.97
N PRO A 230 -1.98 11.76 19.01
CA PRO A 230 -1.02 11.16 19.94
C PRO A 230 -1.55 9.84 20.51
N GLY A 231 -0.72 8.79 20.48
CA GLY A 231 -1.15 7.42 20.81
C GLY A 231 -1.79 6.66 19.66
N GLY A 232 -2.11 7.32 18.55
CA GLY A 232 -2.72 6.71 17.37
C GLY A 232 -1.83 5.65 16.70
N ARG A 233 -2.45 4.73 15.97
CA ARG A 233 -1.82 3.53 15.38
C ARG A 233 -1.72 3.66 13.87
N LEU A 234 -0.50 3.46 13.34
CA LEU A 234 -0.25 3.23 11.93
C LEU A 234 0.00 1.73 11.73
N VAL A 235 -0.78 1.09 10.86
CA VAL A 235 -0.60 -0.32 10.48
C VAL A 235 -0.51 -0.40 8.97
N ALA A 236 0.51 -1.11 8.46
CA ALA A 236 0.70 -1.32 7.03
C ALA A 236 1.02 -2.78 6.73
N ILE A 237 0.27 -3.39 5.81
CA ILE A 237 0.54 -4.70 5.23
C ILE A 237 1.13 -4.45 3.84
N THR A 238 2.30 -5.05 3.59
CA THR A 238 3.07 -4.89 2.35
C THR A 238 3.25 -6.24 1.69
N PHE A 239 3.28 -6.32 0.37
CA PHE A 239 3.37 -7.57 -0.39
C PHE A 239 4.64 -7.69 -1.22
N HIS A 240 5.42 -6.63 -1.35
CA HIS A 240 6.72 -6.67 -2.02
C HIS A 240 7.76 -5.78 -1.33
N SER A 241 9.03 -6.02 -1.66
CA SER A 241 10.19 -5.37 -1.06
C SER A 241 10.19 -3.84 -1.17
N GLY A 242 9.64 -3.29 -2.25
CA GLY A 242 9.53 -1.85 -2.47
C GLY A 242 8.64 -1.17 -1.42
N GLU A 243 7.41 -1.68 -1.25
CA GLU A 243 6.48 -1.19 -0.22
C GLU A 243 7.07 -1.35 1.19
N ASP A 244 7.59 -2.54 1.51
CA ASP A 244 8.18 -2.82 2.83
C ASP A 244 9.35 -1.88 3.14
N ARG A 245 10.14 -1.53 2.13
CA ARG A 245 11.25 -0.57 2.25
C ARG A 245 10.74 0.83 2.58
N VAL A 246 9.73 1.32 1.87
CA VAL A 246 9.13 2.65 2.11
C VAL A 246 8.58 2.74 3.52
N VAL A 247 7.70 1.82 3.94
CA VAL A 247 7.11 1.80 5.29
C VAL A 247 8.18 1.67 6.37
N LYS A 248 9.15 0.77 6.18
CA LYS A 248 10.26 0.57 7.13
C LYS A 248 11.10 1.84 7.31
N HIS A 249 11.44 2.51 6.20
CA HIS A 249 12.24 3.74 6.25
C HIS A 249 11.45 4.86 6.92
N PHE A 250 10.21 5.08 6.52
CA PHE A 250 9.32 6.05 7.13
C PHE A 250 9.27 5.92 8.65
N ILE A 251 8.98 4.72 9.16
CA ILE A 251 8.91 4.46 10.60
C ILE A 251 10.29 4.62 11.26
N ALA A 252 11.37 4.21 10.60
CA ALA A 252 12.73 4.29 11.16
C ALA A 252 13.24 5.72 11.31
N GLU A 253 12.99 6.56 10.32
CA GLU A 253 13.35 7.98 10.34
C GLU A 253 12.61 8.72 11.45
N ARG A 254 11.32 8.44 11.59
CA ARG A 254 10.45 9.10 12.58
C ARG A 254 10.51 8.49 13.96
N ALA A 255 11.20 7.37 14.14
CA ALA A 255 11.45 6.79 15.47
C ALA A 255 12.58 7.50 16.24
N GLY A 256 13.10 8.61 15.73
CA GLY A 256 14.11 9.43 16.39
C GLY A 256 15.36 8.61 16.74
N ARG A 257 16.24 8.36 15.78
CA ARG A 257 17.55 7.79 16.11
C ARG A 257 18.36 8.83 16.87
N CYS A 258 18.48 8.63 18.18
CA CYS A 258 19.51 9.32 18.94
C CYS A 258 20.88 9.02 18.33
N VAL A 259 21.59 10.08 17.95
CA VAL A 259 22.97 10.02 17.43
C VAL A 259 24.01 10.37 18.50
N CYS A 260 23.58 10.56 19.75
CA CYS A 260 24.46 10.80 20.87
C CYS A 260 25.33 9.57 21.16
N PRO A 261 26.57 9.77 21.57
CA PRO A 261 27.40 8.71 22.14
C PRO A 261 26.68 7.98 23.29
N PRO A 262 26.77 6.63 23.38
CA PRO A 262 26.08 5.86 24.41
C PRO A 262 26.42 6.25 25.85
N GLU A 263 27.57 6.89 26.05
CA GLU A 263 28.11 7.31 27.34
C GLU A 263 27.47 8.60 27.87
N LEU A 264 26.73 9.35 27.04
CA LEU A 264 26.07 10.56 27.48
C LEU A 264 24.84 10.26 28.36
N PRO A 265 24.80 10.77 29.58
CA PRO A 265 23.69 10.49 30.52
C PRO A 265 22.36 11.13 30.08
N VAL A 266 22.40 12.12 29.19
CA VAL A 266 21.22 12.83 28.66
C VAL A 266 21.39 13.03 27.18
N CYS A 267 20.34 12.76 26.41
CA CYS A 267 20.31 13.00 24.96
C CYS A 267 20.37 14.50 24.66
N VAL A 268 21.40 14.94 23.92
CA VAL A 268 21.61 16.34 23.52
C VAL A 268 21.37 16.58 22.02
N CYS A 269 21.08 15.52 21.23
CA CYS A 269 20.87 15.66 19.79
C CYS A 269 19.47 16.20 19.43
N GLY A 270 18.57 16.39 20.41
CA GLY A 270 17.23 16.88 20.19
C GLY A 270 16.34 15.94 19.37
N ALA A 271 16.75 14.67 19.18
CA ALA A 271 15.95 13.68 18.49
C ALA A 271 14.62 13.48 19.21
N ARG A 272 13.53 13.96 18.60
CA ARG A 272 12.17 13.76 19.11
C ARG A 272 11.49 12.69 18.27
N PRO A 273 11.22 11.49 18.82
CA PRO A 273 10.53 10.46 18.09
C PRO A 273 9.09 10.87 17.84
N VAL A 274 8.69 10.93 16.57
CA VAL A 274 7.29 11.11 16.15
C VAL A 274 6.52 9.82 16.28
N PHE A 275 7.21 8.71 16.00
CA PHE A 275 6.66 7.36 16.13
C PHE A 275 7.52 6.47 17.03
N ARG A 276 6.86 5.67 17.85
CA ARG A 276 7.46 4.48 18.48
C ARG A 276 7.17 3.28 17.58
N LYS A 277 8.21 2.49 17.28
CA LYS A 277 8.07 1.25 16.52
C LYS A 277 7.12 0.29 17.24
N GLY A 278 6.18 -0.25 16.51
CA GLY A 278 5.28 -1.30 16.96
C GLY A 278 5.79 -2.70 16.57
N VAL A 279 4.87 -3.57 16.20
CA VAL A 279 5.16 -4.96 15.82
C VAL A 279 5.57 -5.10 14.35
N VAL A 280 6.29 -6.19 14.07
CA VAL A 280 6.52 -6.70 12.72
C VAL A 280 6.06 -8.15 12.71
N ARG A 281 5.10 -8.48 11.86
CA ARG A 281 4.52 -9.82 11.75
C ARG A 281 4.63 -10.35 10.32
N LYS A 282 4.58 -11.66 10.19
CA LYS A 282 4.39 -12.38 8.92
C LYS A 282 3.15 -13.25 9.09
N PRO A 283 2.47 -13.61 8.01
CA PRO A 283 1.32 -14.50 8.08
C PRO A 283 1.71 -15.86 8.67
N ALA A 284 0.78 -16.49 9.37
CA ALA A 284 0.93 -17.83 9.89
C ALA A 284 1.04 -18.87 8.76
N LYS A 285 1.58 -20.05 9.03
CA LYS A 285 1.71 -21.10 8.00
C LYS A 285 0.34 -21.57 7.52
N GLU A 286 -0.60 -21.68 8.42
CA GLU A 286 -1.98 -22.07 8.18
C GLU A 286 -2.66 -21.09 7.23
N GLU A 287 -2.47 -19.78 7.43
CA GLU A 287 -2.98 -18.76 6.52
C GLU A 287 -2.35 -18.87 5.12
N ILE A 288 -1.05 -19.14 5.03
CA ILE A 288 -0.37 -19.31 3.74
C ILE A 288 -0.90 -20.53 2.98
N GLU A 289 -1.25 -21.61 3.67
CA GLU A 289 -1.84 -22.82 3.08
C GLU A 289 -3.24 -22.54 2.55
N GLU A 290 -4.07 -21.77 3.26
CA GLU A 290 -5.42 -21.39 2.87
C GLU A 290 -5.44 -20.27 1.83
N ASN A 291 -4.53 -19.28 1.98
CA ASN A 291 -4.40 -18.12 1.09
C ASN A 291 -2.93 -17.93 0.64
N PRO A 292 -2.47 -18.62 -0.40
CA PRO A 292 -1.08 -18.49 -0.89
C PRO A 292 -0.66 -17.07 -1.29
N ARG A 293 -1.61 -16.15 -1.50
CA ARG A 293 -1.32 -14.74 -1.79
C ARG A 293 -0.72 -14.02 -0.57
N SER A 294 -1.01 -14.49 0.66
CA SER A 294 -0.45 -13.95 1.89
C SER A 294 1.05 -14.24 2.07
N ALA A 295 1.61 -15.23 1.38
CA ALA A 295 2.98 -15.72 1.60
C ALA A 295 4.08 -14.64 1.56
N SER A 296 3.88 -13.56 0.81
CA SER A 296 4.79 -12.41 0.73
C SER A 296 4.43 -11.28 1.68
N ALA A 297 3.29 -11.36 2.37
CA ALA A 297 2.79 -10.31 3.23
C ALA A 297 3.72 -10.04 4.43
N ARG A 298 3.79 -8.78 4.81
CA ARG A 298 4.47 -8.33 6.02
C ARG A 298 3.70 -7.17 6.65
N LEU A 299 3.23 -7.36 7.87
CA LEU A 299 2.60 -6.33 8.66
C LEU A 299 3.67 -5.57 9.45
N ARG A 300 3.61 -4.24 9.41
CA ARG A 300 4.35 -3.33 10.28
C ARG A 300 3.40 -2.38 10.97
N SER A 301 3.68 -2.07 12.24
CA SER A 301 2.94 -1.03 12.94
C SER A 301 3.86 -0.02 13.60
N ALA A 302 3.30 1.14 13.90
CA ALA A 302 3.92 2.18 14.69
C ALA A 302 2.86 2.93 15.50
N VAL A 303 3.29 3.54 16.60
CA VAL A 303 2.42 4.33 17.49
C VAL A 303 2.91 5.75 17.48
N ARG A 304 2.04 6.71 17.21
CA ARG A 304 2.38 8.12 17.28
C ARG A 304 2.67 8.53 18.74
N THR A 305 3.75 9.27 18.95
CA THR A 305 4.13 9.78 20.29
C THR A 305 3.44 11.10 20.59
N SER A 306 3.37 11.47 21.87
CA SER A 306 2.75 12.72 22.34
C SER A 306 3.65 13.96 22.23
N GLU A 307 4.94 13.78 21.94
CA GLU A 307 5.94 14.82 22.14
C GLU A 307 5.93 16.00 21.14
N GLN A 308 5.12 15.97 20.07
CA GLN A 308 5.08 17.07 19.08
C GLN A 308 4.14 18.23 19.44
N LEU A 309 3.19 18.06 20.36
CA LEU A 309 2.24 19.13 20.71
C LEU A 309 2.82 20.23 21.62
N GLU A 310 3.91 19.95 22.33
CA GLU A 310 4.52 20.95 23.24
C GLU A 310 5.49 21.93 22.53
N ALA A 311 5.94 21.63 21.31
CA ALA A 311 6.91 22.49 20.60
C ALA A 311 6.28 23.69 19.87
N GLY A 312 4.94 23.77 19.78
CA GLY A 312 4.20 24.82 19.09
C GLY A 312 3.63 25.91 20.01
N LEU A 313 3.76 25.78 21.36
CA LEU A 313 3.15 26.67 22.34
C LEU A 313 4.16 27.42 23.22
N SER A 314 5.41 27.57 22.80
CA SER A 314 6.31 28.54 23.41
C SER A 314 5.92 29.93 22.88
N SER A 315 5.03 30.63 23.59
CA SER A 315 4.71 32.02 23.36
C SER A 315 5.99 32.85 23.38
N PRO A 316 6.21 33.76 22.42
CA PRO A 316 7.20 34.80 22.58
C PRO A 316 6.60 35.90 23.43
N GLY A 317 7.04 36.03 24.63
CA GLY A 317 6.64 37.13 25.45
C GLY A 317 7.17 37.03 26.89
N ASP A 318 8.34 37.59 27.12
CA ASP A 318 8.60 38.51 28.21
C ASP A 318 10.09 38.88 28.19
N PHE A 319 10.39 39.89 27.39
CA PHE A 319 11.52 40.75 27.65
C PHE A 319 10.98 42.05 28.23
N SER A 320 11.07 42.18 29.53
CA SER A 320 11.05 43.46 30.22
C SER A 320 12.43 43.76 30.76
#